data_cf00c0b8dd017892bf1e3a210582a91d
#
_entry.id   cf00c0b8dd017892bf1e3a210582a91d
#
_cell.length_a   1.000
_cell.length_b   1.000
_cell.length_c   1.000
_cell.angle_alpha   90.00
_cell.angle_beta   90.00
_cell.angle_gamma   90.00
#
_symmetry.space_group_name_H-M   'P 1'
#
loop_
_entity.id
_entity.type
_entity.pdbx_description
1 polymer ?
#
loop_
_entity_poly.entity_id
_entity_poly.type
_entity_poly.pdbx_seq_one_letter_code
_entity_poly.pdbx_strand_id
1 'polypeptide(L)'
;YTPREFSLAQNYPNPFNPTTEISFAMDVASDVNLTIYNMLGQKVKVLENAYLAGGTHTYTWNGQDELGQSVSTGVYLYTLTSGNQTISKKMALMK
;
A
#
# COMPACT_ATOMS: atom_id res chain seq x y z
N TYR A 1 -28.24 6.70 0.95
CA TYR A 1 -26.96 6.02 1.01
C TYR A 1 -26.04 6.49 -0.11
N THR A 2 -24.84 6.94 0.24
CA THR A 2 -23.83 7.34 -0.73
C THR A 2 -22.73 6.26 -0.72
N PRO A 3 -22.53 5.52 -1.82
CA PRO A 3 -21.49 4.52 -1.85
C PRO A 3 -20.12 5.14 -1.63
N ARG A 4 -19.29 4.46 -0.84
CA ARG A 4 -17.91 4.87 -0.63
C ARG A 4 -17.08 4.37 -1.81
N GLU A 5 -16.37 5.26 -2.45
CA GLU A 5 -15.56 4.90 -3.58
C GLU A 5 -14.35 4.08 -3.14
N PHE A 6 -13.91 3.17 -4.00
CA PHE A 6 -12.65 2.48 -3.86
C PHE A 6 -11.54 3.51 -4.03
N SER A 7 -10.74 3.73 -2.99
CA SER A 7 -9.73 4.78 -3.00
C SER A 7 -8.50 4.37 -2.21
N LEU A 8 -7.37 4.93 -2.60
CA LEU A 8 -6.09 4.72 -1.94
C LEU A 8 -5.53 6.08 -1.57
N ALA A 9 -5.26 6.28 -0.28
CA ALA A 9 -4.71 7.54 0.20
C ALA A 9 -3.20 7.60 -0.04
N GLN A 10 -2.67 8.82 -0.14
CA GLN A 10 -1.23 9.03 -0.14
C GLN A 10 -0.68 8.59 1.22
N ASN A 11 0.43 7.86 1.21
CA ASN A 11 1.06 7.43 2.45
C ASN A 11 1.48 8.63 3.30
N TYR A 12 1.46 8.46 4.61
CA TYR A 12 1.85 9.53 5.53
C TYR A 12 2.69 8.94 6.66
N PRO A 13 3.82 9.53 6.97
CA PRO A 13 4.46 10.67 6.31
C PRO A 13 5.02 10.30 4.93
N ASN A 14 5.22 11.32 4.08
CA ASN A 14 5.85 11.14 2.77
C ASN A 14 6.60 12.44 2.44
N PRO A 15 7.94 12.46 2.37
CA PRO A 15 8.83 11.30 2.54
C PRO A 15 8.78 10.71 3.94
N PHE A 16 9.20 9.46 4.08
CA PHE A 16 9.15 8.78 5.37
C PHE A 16 10.50 8.19 5.75
N ASN A 17 10.69 7.98 7.07
CA ASN A 17 11.95 7.47 7.62
C ASN A 17 11.69 6.84 8.99
N PRO A 18 11.75 5.52 9.14
CA PRO A 18 11.65 4.51 8.08
C PRO A 18 10.23 3.99 7.90
N THR A 19 9.25 4.55 8.63
CA THR A 19 7.90 4.01 8.73
C THR A 19 6.88 4.96 8.15
N THR A 20 5.91 4.42 7.44
CA THR A 20 4.80 5.17 6.87
C THR A 20 3.52 4.37 7.00
N GLU A 21 2.38 5.07 7.01
CA GLU A 21 1.08 4.43 7.00
C GLU A 21 0.42 4.59 5.64
N ILE A 22 -0.25 3.53 5.20
CA ILE A 22 -1.00 3.49 3.95
C ILE A 22 -2.43 3.12 4.29
N SER A 23 -3.37 3.96 3.87
CA SER A 23 -4.80 3.73 4.12
C SER A 23 -5.55 3.65 2.82
N PHE A 24 -6.58 2.82 2.80
CA PHE A 24 -7.50 2.73 1.67
C PHE A 24 -8.92 2.51 2.16
N ALA A 25 -9.86 2.81 1.28
CA ALA A 25 -11.28 2.63 1.57
C ALA A 25 -11.93 1.85 0.45
N MET A 26 -12.90 1.01 0.80
CA MET A 26 -13.66 0.22 -0.16
C MET A 26 -15.11 0.16 0.28
N ASP A 27 -16.01 0.15 -0.71
CA ASP A 27 -17.45 0.20 -0.46
C ASP A 27 -17.98 -1.14 0.03
N VAL A 28 -17.57 -2.22 -0.60
CA VAL A 28 -18.06 -3.56 -0.31
C VAL A 28 -16.89 -4.49 -0.01
N ALA A 29 -17.19 -5.59 0.68
CA ALA A 29 -16.19 -6.61 0.98
C ALA A 29 -15.66 -7.22 -0.32
N SER A 30 -14.37 -7.48 -0.37
CA SER A 30 -13.70 -7.95 -1.57
C SER A 30 -12.33 -8.52 -1.24
N ASP A 31 -11.79 -9.32 -2.15
CA ASP A 31 -10.39 -9.73 -2.08
C ASP A 31 -9.51 -8.53 -2.40
N VAL A 32 -8.50 -8.31 -1.57
CA VAL A 32 -7.63 -7.14 -1.68
C VAL A 32 -6.18 -7.59 -1.67
N ASN A 33 -5.38 -6.98 -2.51
CA ASN A 33 -3.92 -7.14 -2.50
C ASN A 33 -3.29 -5.76 -2.44
N LEU A 34 -2.46 -5.52 -1.41
CA LEU A 34 -1.70 -4.29 -1.25
C LEU A 34 -0.22 -4.67 -1.26
N THR A 35 0.48 -4.29 -2.31
CA THR A 35 1.87 -4.71 -2.52
C THR A 35 2.75 -3.51 -2.83
N ILE A 36 3.97 -3.55 -2.33
CA ILE A 36 4.99 -2.54 -2.55
C ILE A 36 5.98 -3.05 -3.59
N TYR A 37 6.31 -2.19 -4.57
CA TYR A 37 7.25 -2.47 -5.64
C TYR A 37 8.34 -1.42 -5.65
N ASN A 38 9.54 -1.80 -6.12
CA ASN A 38 10.58 -0.81 -6.42
C ASN A 38 10.35 -0.23 -7.82
N MET A 39 11.20 0.70 -8.24
CA MET A 39 11.03 1.37 -9.54
C MET A 39 11.37 0.47 -10.73
N LEU A 40 11.96 -0.69 -10.48
CA LEU A 40 12.18 -1.70 -11.51
C LEU A 40 10.97 -2.64 -11.68
N GLY A 41 9.93 -2.42 -10.87
CA GLY A 41 8.75 -3.27 -10.92
C GLY A 41 8.87 -4.56 -10.13
N GLN A 42 9.92 -4.71 -9.33
CA GLN A 42 10.12 -5.90 -8.52
C GLN A 42 9.33 -5.80 -7.22
N LYS A 43 8.70 -6.89 -6.81
CA LYS A 43 7.93 -6.94 -5.57
C LYS A 43 8.88 -6.83 -4.38
N VAL A 44 8.58 -5.90 -3.49
CA VAL A 44 9.35 -5.66 -2.28
C VAL A 44 8.66 -6.31 -1.09
N LYS A 45 7.38 -6.04 -0.91
CA LYS A 45 6.63 -6.52 0.25
C LYS A 45 5.14 -6.60 -0.09
N VAL A 46 4.50 -7.69 0.31
CA VAL A 46 3.03 -7.79 0.30
C VAL A 46 2.56 -7.38 1.69
N LEU A 47 1.85 -6.26 1.78
CA LEU A 47 1.32 -5.79 3.06
C LEU A 47 0.04 -6.50 3.42
N GLU A 48 -0.80 -6.81 2.43
CA GLU A 48 -2.04 -7.55 2.66
C GLU A 48 -2.45 -8.29 1.40
N ASN A 49 -2.99 -9.48 1.61
CA ASN A 49 -3.55 -10.30 0.55
C ASN A 49 -4.64 -11.15 1.18
N ALA A 50 -5.85 -10.59 1.28
CA ALA A 50 -6.95 -11.23 2.01
C ALA A 50 -8.29 -10.69 1.55
N TYR A 51 -9.35 -11.40 1.92
CA TYR A 51 -10.72 -10.93 1.77
C TYR A 51 -11.03 -10.00 2.94
N LEU A 52 -11.34 -8.73 2.64
CA LEU A 52 -11.57 -7.71 3.67
C LEU A 52 -12.98 -7.16 3.57
N ALA A 53 -13.53 -6.77 4.72
CA ALA A 53 -14.83 -6.11 4.79
C ALA A 53 -14.74 -4.71 4.18
N GLY A 54 -15.87 -4.18 3.73
CA GLY A 54 -15.95 -2.78 3.30
C GLY A 54 -15.60 -1.86 4.46
N GLY A 55 -15.07 -0.68 4.15
CA GLY A 55 -14.66 0.29 5.14
C GLY A 55 -13.26 0.81 4.86
N THR A 56 -12.65 1.41 5.89
CA THR A 56 -11.30 1.95 5.81
C THR A 56 -10.32 0.99 6.50
N HIS A 57 -9.19 0.74 5.85
CA HIS A 57 -8.14 -0.12 6.36
C HIS A 57 -6.82 0.62 6.32
N THR A 58 -5.98 0.43 7.34
CA THR A 58 -4.70 1.12 7.46
C THR A 58 -3.60 0.10 7.74
N TYR A 59 -2.49 0.23 7.03
CA TYR A 59 -1.33 -0.64 7.17
C TYR A 59 -0.09 0.19 7.36
N THR A 60 0.88 -0.37 8.08
CA THR A 60 2.15 0.28 8.33
C THR A 60 3.24 -0.45 7.58
N TRP A 61 4.09 0.29 6.85
CA TRP A 61 5.29 -0.27 6.23
C TRP A 61 6.51 0.34 6.90
N ASN A 62 7.43 -0.53 7.30
CA ASN A 62 8.62 -0.13 8.05
C ASN A 62 9.88 -0.09 7.19
N GLY A 63 9.75 -0.09 5.86
CA GLY A 63 10.90 -0.03 4.97
C GLY A 63 11.66 -1.34 4.84
N GLN A 64 11.02 -2.47 5.11
CA GLN A 64 11.65 -3.78 5.02
C GLN A 64 10.99 -4.62 3.93
N ASP A 65 11.79 -5.51 3.31
CA ASP A 65 11.29 -6.46 2.32
C ASP A 65 10.69 -7.69 3.00
N GLU A 66 10.31 -8.70 2.19
CA GLU A 66 9.70 -9.92 2.71
C GLU A 66 10.62 -10.71 3.65
N LEU A 67 11.93 -10.53 3.52
CA LEU A 67 12.90 -11.20 4.35
C LEU A 67 13.24 -10.42 5.63
N GLY A 68 12.59 -9.26 5.83
CA GLY A 68 12.85 -8.41 6.98
C GLY A 68 14.09 -7.55 6.85
N GLN A 69 14.65 -7.45 5.66
CA GLN A 69 15.84 -6.63 5.42
C GLN A 69 15.43 -5.23 5.01
N SER A 70 16.14 -4.22 5.53
CA SER A 70 15.89 -2.84 5.16
C SER A 70 16.20 -2.61 3.70
N VAL A 71 15.29 -1.91 3.01
CA VAL A 71 15.50 -1.55 1.61
C VAL A 71 16.19 -0.19 1.53
N SER A 72 16.75 0.12 0.37
CA SER A 72 17.52 1.35 0.19
C SER A 72 16.62 2.57 0.09
N THR A 73 17.19 3.73 0.38
CA THR A 73 16.55 5.03 0.13
C THR A 73 16.16 5.14 -1.33
N GLY A 74 14.99 5.63 -1.61
CA GLY A 74 14.51 5.79 -2.98
C GLY A 74 13.01 5.87 -3.08
N VAL A 75 12.53 5.81 -4.32
CA VAL A 75 11.10 5.87 -4.63
C VAL A 75 10.57 4.47 -4.79
N TYR A 76 9.41 4.23 -4.19
CA TYR A 76 8.70 2.96 -4.27
C TYR A 76 7.28 3.21 -4.72
N LEU A 77 6.66 2.18 -5.29
CA LEU A 77 5.26 2.21 -5.68
C LEU A 77 4.49 1.28 -4.76
N TYR A 78 3.30 1.68 -4.36
CA TYR A 78 2.40 0.75 -3.70
C TYR A 78 1.12 0.66 -4.52
N THR A 79 0.67 -0.57 -4.72
CA THR A 79 -0.44 -0.89 -5.60
C THR A 79 -1.51 -1.63 -4.83
N LEU A 80 -2.72 -1.12 -4.90
CA LEU A 80 -3.89 -1.73 -4.30
C LEU A 80 -4.76 -2.30 -5.41
N THR A 81 -5.03 -3.59 -5.34
CA THR A 81 -5.89 -4.28 -6.30
C THR A 81 -7.08 -4.89 -5.56
N SER A 82 -8.28 -4.68 -6.11
CA SER A 82 -9.51 -5.25 -5.57
C SER A 82 -10.42 -5.60 -6.75
N GLY A 83 -10.63 -6.89 -6.97
CA GLY A 83 -11.39 -7.33 -8.14
C GLY A 83 -10.69 -6.91 -9.43
N ASN A 84 -11.39 -6.11 -10.26
CA ASN A 84 -10.82 -5.59 -11.51
C ASN A 84 -10.35 -4.14 -11.39
N GLN A 85 -10.26 -3.62 -10.17
CA GLN A 85 -9.81 -2.25 -9.93
C GLN A 85 -8.38 -2.26 -9.40
N THR A 86 -7.55 -1.33 -9.86
CA THR A 86 -6.17 -1.20 -9.42
C THR A 86 -5.83 0.28 -9.30
N ILE A 87 -5.24 0.65 -8.18
CA ILE A 87 -4.76 2.01 -7.93
C ILE A 87 -3.31 1.90 -7.47
N SER A 88 -2.45 2.77 -8.00
CA SER A 88 -1.04 2.83 -7.61
C SER A 88 -0.66 4.24 -7.23
N LYS A 89 0.23 4.36 -6.26
CA LYS A 89 0.80 5.64 -5.84
C LYS A 89 2.29 5.48 -5.57
N LYS A 90 3.00 6.60 -5.59
CA LYS A 90 4.43 6.66 -5.30
C LYS A 90 4.66 7.12 -3.87
N MET A 91 5.77 6.67 -3.28
CA MET A 91 6.22 7.15 -1.98
C MET A 91 7.74 7.22 -1.99
N ALA A 92 8.29 8.04 -1.11
CA ALA A 92 9.73 8.25 -1.01
C ALA A 92 10.24 7.84 0.37
N LEU A 93 11.17 6.89 0.39
CA LEU A 93 11.86 6.48 1.62
C LEU A 93 13.17 7.25 1.72
N MET A 94 13.34 7.94 2.83
CA MET A 94 14.56 8.71 3.11
C MET A 94 15.14 8.23 4.44
N LYS A 95 16.34 7.75 4.42
CA LYS A 95 17.04 7.31 5.62
C LYS A 95 18.03 8.33 6.13
#